data_599146368710cfa34fdc401cc5ccf855
#
_entry.id   599146368710cfa34fdc401cc5ccf855
#
_cell.length_a   1.000
_cell.length_b   1.000
_cell.length_c   1.000
_cell.angle_alpha   90.00
_cell.angle_beta   90.00
_cell.angle_gamma   90.00
#
_symmetry.space_group_name_H-M   'P 1'
#
loop_
_entity.id
_entity.type
_entity.pdbx_description
1 polymer ?
#
loop_
_entity_poly.entity_id
_entity_poly.type
_entity_poly.pdbx_seq_one_letter_code
_entity_poly.pdbx_strand_id
1 'polypeptide(L)'
;MTEENGYRQTKRIMQATQRPTGLLISSMLLVSGAMRALHELGLVIGQDVSLIAHDDGLPFLNAEGLVPALTTTTSSIREAGSRVAELLLERIENPHGDMPHELWTVDLIVRGSTGPAPK
;
A
#
# COMPACT_ATOMS: atom_id res chain seq x y z
N MET A 1 10.45 4.86 -5.40
CA MET A 1 9.97 3.65 -4.68
C MET A 1 10.57 2.44 -5.38
N THR A 2 11.18 1.52 -4.64
CA THR A 2 11.84 0.31 -5.19
C THR A 2 11.65 -0.85 -4.22
N GLU A 3 11.78 -2.09 -4.72
CA GLU A 3 11.80 -3.31 -3.90
C GLU A 3 12.83 -3.21 -2.76
N GLU A 4 14.04 -2.74 -3.06
CA GLU A 4 15.11 -2.59 -2.07
C GLU A 4 14.75 -1.63 -0.94
N ASN A 5 14.00 -0.57 -1.23
CA ASN A 5 13.48 0.31 -0.19
C ASN A 5 12.44 -0.40 0.69
N GLY A 6 11.54 -1.18 0.10
CA GLY A 6 10.59 -2.03 0.83
C GLY A 6 11.30 -2.98 1.79
N TYR A 7 12.32 -3.67 1.29
CA TYR A 7 13.15 -4.59 2.07
C TYR A 7 13.84 -3.88 3.26
N ARG A 8 14.60 -2.84 2.99
CA ARG A 8 15.37 -2.14 4.05
C ARG A 8 14.48 -1.53 5.12
N GLN A 9 13.39 -0.85 4.72
CA GLN A 9 12.51 -0.19 5.67
C GLN A 9 11.76 -1.22 6.53
N THR A 10 11.25 -2.28 5.92
CA THR A 10 10.57 -3.35 6.65
C THR A 10 11.52 -4.00 7.65
N LYS A 11 12.73 -4.35 7.21
CA LYS A 11 13.73 -4.96 8.10
C LYS A 11 14.05 -4.05 9.30
N ARG A 12 14.26 -2.76 9.06
CA ARG A 12 14.50 -1.77 10.12
C ARG A 12 13.35 -1.68 11.11
N ILE A 13 12.11 -1.60 10.63
CA ILE A 13 10.90 -1.46 11.47
C ILE A 13 10.70 -2.74 12.30
N MET A 14 10.85 -3.90 11.68
CA MET A 14 10.59 -5.19 12.34
C MET A 14 11.70 -5.62 13.32
N GLN A 15 12.87 -5.02 13.24
CA GLN A 15 13.97 -5.22 14.20
C GLN A 15 13.94 -4.24 15.38
N ALA A 16 12.99 -3.30 15.42
CA ALA A 16 12.84 -2.39 16.54
C ALA A 16 12.38 -3.14 17.81
N THR A 17 12.73 -2.60 18.97
CA THR A 17 12.38 -3.17 20.29
C THR A 17 10.86 -3.35 20.46
N GLN A 18 10.09 -2.40 19.93
CA GLN A 18 8.62 -2.48 19.86
C GLN A 18 8.22 -2.59 18.39
N ARG A 19 8.29 -3.80 17.84
CA ARG A 19 7.91 -4.03 16.46
C ARG A 19 6.38 -4.00 16.30
N PRO A 20 5.86 -3.42 15.22
CA PRO A 20 4.43 -3.49 14.93
C PRO A 20 4.01 -4.91 14.52
N THR A 21 2.74 -5.22 14.72
CA THR A 21 2.10 -6.47 14.24
C THR A 21 1.28 -6.24 12.97
N GLY A 22 1.28 -5.03 12.43
CA GLY A 22 0.62 -4.68 11.17
C GLY A 22 1.44 -3.65 10.40
N LEU A 23 1.54 -3.84 9.09
CA LEU A 23 2.24 -2.95 8.16
C LEU A 23 1.29 -2.52 7.05
N LEU A 24 1.18 -1.22 6.84
CA LEU A 24 0.51 -0.63 5.67
C LEU A 24 1.56 -0.10 4.70
N ILE A 25 1.55 -0.61 3.48
CA ILE A 25 2.50 -0.27 2.42
C ILE A 25 1.79 0.59 1.37
N SER A 26 2.38 1.72 1.04
CA SER A 26 1.77 2.71 0.16
C SER A 26 1.81 2.36 -1.34
N SER A 27 2.51 1.31 -1.75
CA SER A 27 2.63 0.92 -3.17
C SER A 27 3.03 -0.53 -3.33
N MET A 28 2.49 -1.19 -4.33
CA MET A 28 2.81 -2.57 -4.70
C MET A 28 4.30 -2.78 -5.04
N LEU A 29 4.99 -1.76 -5.52
CA LEU A 29 6.45 -1.83 -5.80
C LEU A 29 7.31 -2.12 -4.56
N LEU A 30 6.82 -1.82 -3.37
CA LEU A 30 7.54 -2.06 -2.13
C LEU A 30 7.26 -3.44 -1.53
N VAL A 31 6.16 -4.06 -1.94
CA VAL A 31 5.61 -5.28 -1.32
C VAL A 31 6.57 -6.46 -1.42
N SER A 32 7.16 -6.70 -2.58
CA SER A 32 8.07 -7.84 -2.77
C SER A 32 9.28 -7.75 -1.84
N GLY A 33 9.85 -6.57 -1.67
CA GLY A 33 10.93 -6.33 -0.73
C GLY A 33 10.51 -6.50 0.73
N ALA A 34 9.31 -6.03 1.08
CA ALA A 34 8.76 -6.19 2.42
C ALA A 34 8.52 -7.68 2.75
N MET A 35 7.92 -8.43 1.83
CA MET A 35 7.68 -9.86 2.01
C MET A 35 9.00 -10.64 2.17
N ARG A 36 10.03 -10.31 1.37
CA ARG A 36 11.36 -10.90 1.50
C ARG A 36 11.96 -10.62 2.87
N ALA A 37 11.88 -9.38 3.36
CA ALA A 37 12.38 -9.01 4.68
C ALA A 37 11.68 -9.77 5.81
N LEU A 38 10.36 -9.91 5.75
CA LEU A 38 9.56 -10.66 6.72
C LEU A 38 9.92 -12.15 6.71
N HIS A 39 10.08 -12.73 5.52
CA HIS A 39 10.49 -14.12 5.36
C HIS A 39 11.89 -14.37 5.97
N GLU A 40 12.88 -13.51 5.68
CA GLU A 40 14.23 -13.61 6.27
C GLU A 40 14.23 -13.47 7.80
N LEU A 41 13.29 -12.72 8.35
CA LEU A 41 13.12 -12.59 9.81
C LEU A 41 12.34 -13.75 10.43
N GLY A 42 11.90 -14.72 9.63
CA GLY A 42 11.12 -15.86 10.09
C GLY A 42 9.70 -15.50 10.52
N LEU A 43 9.17 -14.37 10.04
CA LEU A 43 7.83 -13.89 10.38
C LEU A 43 6.79 -14.36 9.36
N VAL A 44 5.73 -14.98 9.85
CA VAL A 44 4.65 -15.49 9.03
C VAL A 44 3.62 -14.39 8.79
N ILE A 45 3.48 -13.98 7.51
CA ILE A 45 2.51 -12.98 7.10
C ILE A 45 1.08 -13.53 7.30
N GLY A 46 0.22 -12.74 7.91
CA GLY A 46 -1.14 -13.12 8.26
C GLY A 46 -1.27 -13.82 9.62
N GLN A 47 -0.14 -14.13 10.29
CA GLN A 47 -0.09 -14.73 11.63
C GLN A 47 0.71 -13.87 12.62
N ASP A 48 2.01 -13.66 12.34
CA ASP A 48 2.89 -12.85 13.19
C ASP A 48 2.80 -11.36 12.87
N VAL A 49 2.49 -11.04 11.62
CA VAL A 49 2.33 -9.68 11.11
C VAL A 49 1.31 -9.63 9.99
N SER A 50 0.38 -8.70 10.10
CA SER A 50 -0.56 -8.39 9.01
C SER A 50 0.08 -7.44 8.01
N LEU A 51 -0.10 -7.72 6.72
CA LEU A 51 0.42 -6.90 5.63
C LEU A 51 -0.72 -6.43 4.74
N ILE A 52 -0.85 -5.12 4.58
CA ILE A 52 -1.80 -4.46 3.68
C ILE A 52 -1.02 -3.55 2.74
N ALA A 53 -1.39 -3.49 1.48
CA ALA A 53 -0.82 -2.53 0.54
C ALA A 53 -1.88 -1.78 -0.25
N HIS A 54 -1.51 -0.60 -0.74
CA HIS A 54 -2.30 0.07 -1.77
C HIS A 54 -1.96 -0.54 -3.13
N ASP A 55 -2.99 -1.04 -3.82
CA ASP A 55 -2.86 -1.60 -5.16
C ASP A 55 -2.95 -0.48 -6.19
N ASP A 56 -1.82 -0.17 -6.78
CA ASP A 56 -1.67 0.87 -7.81
C ASP A 56 -2.21 0.43 -9.18
N GLY A 57 -2.79 -0.77 -9.29
CA GLY A 57 -3.28 -1.34 -10.55
C GLY A 57 -2.17 -1.59 -11.58
N LEU A 58 -0.96 -1.90 -11.13
CA LEU A 58 0.17 -2.18 -12.02
C LEU A 58 -0.02 -3.52 -12.73
N PRO A 59 0.03 -3.57 -14.07
CA PRO A 59 -0.35 -4.77 -14.83
C PRO A 59 0.58 -5.98 -14.63
N PHE A 60 1.76 -5.77 -14.07
CA PHE A 60 2.76 -6.81 -13.81
C PHE A 60 2.83 -7.23 -12.33
N LEU A 61 2.01 -6.64 -11.46
CA LEU A 61 1.93 -7.01 -10.04
C LEU A 61 0.49 -7.38 -9.70
N ASN A 62 0.29 -8.64 -9.32
CA ASN A 62 -1.01 -9.17 -8.97
C ASN A 62 -1.04 -9.54 -7.48
N ALA A 63 -1.86 -8.84 -6.71
CA ALA A 63 -2.02 -9.07 -5.28
C ALA A 63 -2.55 -10.48 -4.94
N GLU A 64 -3.38 -11.06 -5.81
CA GLU A 64 -3.94 -12.40 -5.64
C GLU A 64 -2.92 -13.51 -5.88
N GLY A 65 -1.95 -13.26 -6.77
CA GLY A 65 -0.89 -14.22 -7.10
C GLY A 65 0.23 -14.30 -6.06
N LEU A 66 0.24 -13.44 -5.06
CA LEU A 66 1.23 -13.49 -3.98
C LEU A 66 0.89 -14.59 -2.96
N VAL A 67 1.91 -15.05 -2.22
CA VAL A 67 1.74 -16.08 -1.18
C VAL A 67 2.25 -15.55 0.15
N PRO A 68 1.35 -15.30 1.12
CA PRO A 68 -0.11 -15.35 1.03
C PRO A 68 -0.68 -14.27 0.11
N ALA A 69 -1.89 -14.48 -0.43
CA ALA A 69 -2.58 -13.48 -1.23
C ALA A 69 -2.76 -12.18 -0.43
N LEU A 70 -2.42 -11.06 -1.04
CA LEU A 70 -2.26 -9.78 -0.35
C LEU A 70 -3.60 -9.06 -0.17
N THR A 71 -3.91 -8.66 1.05
CA THR A 71 -4.97 -7.70 1.38
C THR A 71 -4.58 -6.33 0.84
N THR A 72 -5.48 -5.70 0.09
CA THR A 72 -5.19 -4.43 -0.57
C THR A 72 -6.31 -3.41 -0.39
N THR A 73 -5.92 -2.14 -0.37
CA THR A 73 -6.82 -1.06 -0.74
C THR A 73 -6.62 -0.77 -2.23
N THR A 74 -7.69 -0.43 -2.94
CA THR A 74 -7.64 -0.11 -4.36
C THR A 74 -8.47 1.12 -4.68
N SER A 75 -8.02 1.89 -5.68
CA SER A 75 -8.74 3.02 -6.25
C SER A 75 -8.33 3.20 -7.71
N SER A 76 -9.16 3.88 -8.50
CA SER A 76 -8.84 4.15 -9.90
C SER A 76 -7.83 5.28 -10.04
N ILE A 77 -6.56 4.95 -10.22
CA ILE A 77 -5.49 5.94 -10.49
C ILE A 77 -5.80 6.74 -11.77
N ARG A 78 -6.40 6.09 -12.78
CA ARG A 78 -6.80 6.76 -14.02
C ARG A 78 -7.85 7.85 -13.76
N GLU A 79 -8.89 7.54 -13.00
CA GLU A 79 -9.94 8.49 -12.65
C GLU A 79 -9.39 9.62 -11.78
N ALA A 80 -8.54 9.29 -10.79
CA ALA A 80 -7.85 10.27 -9.98
C ALA A 80 -6.99 11.22 -10.84
N GLY A 81 -6.23 10.68 -11.79
CA GLY A 81 -5.43 11.47 -12.72
C GLY A 81 -6.28 12.39 -13.59
N SER A 82 -7.39 11.91 -14.13
CA SER A 82 -8.33 12.73 -14.90
C SER A 82 -8.90 13.87 -14.05
N ARG A 83 -9.32 13.54 -12.82
CA ARG A 83 -9.87 14.57 -11.93
C ARG A 83 -8.86 15.62 -11.50
N VAL A 84 -7.62 15.22 -11.24
CA VAL A 84 -6.53 16.18 -10.96
C VAL A 84 -6.29 17.11 -12.14
N ALA A 85 -6.36 16.61 -13.38
CA ALA A 85 -6.23 17.45 -14.57
C ALA A 85 -7.39 18.44 -14.70
N GLU A 86 -8.64 18.02 -14.44
CA GLU A 86 -9.80 18.91 -14.42
C GLU A 86 -9.63 20.02 -13.37
N LEU A 87 -9.25 19.67 -12.14
CA LEU A 87 -9.02 20.63 -11.07
C LEU A 87 -7.91 21.64 -11.43
N LEU A 88 -6.88 21.19 -12.13
CA LEU A 88 -5.82 22.07 -12.61
C LEU A 88 -6.34 23.06 -13.65
N LEU A 89 -7.17 22.63 -14.60
CA LEU A 89 -7.79 23.51 -15.59
C LEU A 89 -8.71 24.53 -14.93
N GLU A 90 -9.57 24.09 -14.00
CA GLU A 90 -10.43 24.98 -13.19
C GLU A 90 -9.58 26.04 -12.45
N ARG A 91 -8.42 25.65 -11.93
CA ARG A 91 -7.51 26.56 -11.24
C ARG A 91 -6.85 27.57 -12.17
N ILE A 92 -6.51 27.16 -13.39
CA ILE A 92 -5.94 28.07 -14.41
C ILE A 92 -6.98 29.10 -14.82
N GLU A 93 -8.24 28.69 -15.01
CA GLU A 93 -9.34 29.56 -15.40
C GLU A 93 -9.75 30.52 -14.28
N ASN A 94 -9.67 30.06 -13.02
CA ASN A 94 -10.00 30.86 -11.84
C ASN A 94 -8.86 30.87 -10.80
N PRO A 95 -7.80 31.66 -11.02
CA PRO A 95 -6.58 31.63 -10.18
C PRO A 95 -6.81 32.02 -8.71
N HIS A 96 -7.85 32.79 -8.43
CA HIS A 96 -8.17 33.30 -7.08
C HIS A 96 -9.38 32.60 -6.44
N GLY A 97 -9.94 31.60 -7.10
CA GLY A 97 -11.04 30.80 -6.54
C GLY A 97 -10.60 29.94 -5.37
N ASP A 98 -11.55 29.40 -4.63
CA ASP A 98 -11.29 28.43 -3.57
C ASP A 98 -10.59 27.17 -4.13
N MET A 99 -9.66 26.61 -3.34
CA MET A 99 -9.02 25.34 -3.68
C MET A 99 -9.98 24.20 -3.31
N PRO A 100 -10.50 23.45 -4.26
CA PRO A 100 -11.32 22.30 -3.95
C PRO A 100 -10.47 21.21 -3.27
N HIS A 101 -11.03 20.61 -2.22
CA HIS A 101 -10.47 19.45 -1.56
C HIS A 101 -11.42 18.27 -1.78
N GLU A 102 -10.93 17.23 -2.41
CA GLU A 102 -11.69 16.02 -2.64
C GLU A 102 -11.08 14.85 -1.88
N LEU A 103 -11.90 14.14 -1.12
CA LEU A 103 -11.53 12.90 -0.45
C LEU A 103 -12.18 11.74 -1.19
N TRP A 104 -11.36 10.85 -1.73
CA TRP A 104 -11.85 9.68 -2.43
C TRP A 104 -11.81 8.47 -1.50
N THR A 105 -12.87 7.68 -1.56
CA THR A 105 -12.92 6.38 -0.89
C THR A 105 -12.11 5.36 -1.65
N VAL A 106 -11.52 4.42 -0.91
CA VAL A 106 -10.84 3.25 -1.47
C VAL A 106 -11.61 1.99 -1.10
N ASP A 107 -11.60 1.01 -1.97
CA ASP A 107 -12.14 -0.30 -1.66
C ASP A 107 -11.10 -1.14 -0.92
N LEU A 108 -11.53 -1.84 0.13
CA LEU A 108 -10.69 -2.78 0.86
C LEU A 108 -11.03 -4.21 0.44
N ILE A 109 -10.03 -4.93 -0.06
CA ILE A 109 -10.15 -6.34 -0.44
C ILE A 109 -9.32 -7.17 0.52
N VAL A 110 -9.99 -7.86 1.45
CA VAL A 110 -9.35 -8.68 2.48
C VAL A 110 -8.96 -10.04 1.90
N ARG A 111 -7.70 -10.44 2.12
CA ARG A 111 -7.13 -11.72 1.69
C ARG A 111 -6.28 -12.34 2.80
N GLY A 112 -5.43 -13.32 2.45
CA GLY A 112 -4.67 -14.13 3.41
C GLY A 112 -3.50 -13.43 4.10
N SER A 113 -3.12 -12.21 3.70
CA SER A 113 -1.99 -11.50 4.32
C SER A 113 -2.33 -10.76 5.61
N THR A 114 -3.60 -10.80 6.04
CA THR A 114 -4.05 -10.21 7.30
C THR A 114 -4.73 -11.24 8.18
N GLY A 115 -4.57 -11.11 9.49
CA GLY A 115 -5.16 -11.99 10.49
C GLY A 115 -5.29 -11.30 11.83
N PRO A 116 -5.79 -12.02 12.86
CA PRO A 116 -5.88 -11.51 14.22
C PRO A 116 -4.51 -11.06 14.73
N ALA A 117 -4.48 -10.01 15.56
CA ALA A 117 -3.23 -9.61 16.22
C ALA A 117 -2.68 -10.78 17.07
N PRO A 118 -1.37 -11.05 17.00
CA PRO A 118 -0.76 -12.06 17.86
C PRO A 118 -0.95 -11.69 19.35
N LYS A 119 -1.12 -12.71 20.17
CA LYS A 119 -1.28 -12.56 21.63
C LYS A 119 0.05 -12.29 22.32
#